data_4272711d2036335452d344f9da1078d6
#
_entry.id   4272711d2036335452d344f9da1078d6
#
_cell.length_a   1.000
_cell.length_b   1.000
_cell.length_c   1.000
_cell.angle_alpha   90.00
_cell.angle_beta   90.00
_cell.angle_gamma   90.00
#
_symmetry.space_group_name_H-M   'P 1'
#
loop_
_entity.id
_entity.type
_entity.pdbx_description
1 polymer ?
#
loop_
_entity_poly.entity_id
_entity_poly.type
_entity_poly.pdbx_seq_one_letter_code
_entity_poly.pdbx_strand_id
1 'polypeptide(L)'
;INTSGYIKLERISPIYLSGQTISSAKKRIRNALSKIYSGIYASEENFEKVFFDVNLSKSRSIVINIVGAIKNPGTYTLSSMTSILNVLYAAGGPSELGTFRNIQILRNGKIYKKVDLYNYFVNGISPNFSLRDQDVVLVPRYENRVFVNGEFKEAGIFELKNGETVSDLLIFTGG
;
A
#
# COMPACT_ATOMS: atom_id res chain seq x y z
N ILE A 1 12.88 15.49 2.72
CA ILE A 1 12.45 15.88 1.35
C ILE A 1 11.36 16.91 1.52
N ASN A 2 11.46 18.03 0.80
CA ASN A 2 10.44 19.07 0.81
C ASN A 2 9.22 18.68 -0.05
N THR A 3 8.18 19.51 -0.04
CA THR A 3 6.94 19.28 -0.81
C THR A 3 7.16 19.18 -2.32
N SER A 4 8.22 19.82 -2.85
CA SER A 4 8.61 19.77 -4.26
C SER A 4 9.49 18.55 -4.61
N GLY A 5 9.76 17.64 -3.67
CA GLY A 5 10.51 16.41 -3.91
C GLY A 5 12.03 16.55 -3.87
N TYR A 6 12.55 17.68 -3.39
CA TYR A 6 13.99 17.92 -3.27
C TYR A 6 14.50 17.75 -1.85
N ILE A 7 15.74 17.27 -1.71
CA ILE A 7 16.54 17.41 -0.49
C ILE A 7 17.59 18.49 -0.70
N LYS A 8 17.75 19.36 0.31
CA LYS A 8 18.81 20.38 0.33
C LYS A 8 19.84 19.94 1.38
N LEU A 9 21.07 19.82 0.96
CA LEU A 9 22.23 19.54 1.81
C LEU A 9 23.16 20.75 1.73
N GLU A 10 23.96 20.96 2.77
CA GLU A 10 24.96 22.02 2.76
C GLU A 10 26.00 21.78 1.67
N ARG A 11 26.40 22.84 0.98
CA ARG A 11 27.42 22.85 -0.09
C ARG A 11 27.10 21.99 -1.33
N ILE A 12 25.85 21.51 -1.48
CA ILE A 12 25.42 20.70 -2.64
C ILE A 12 24.14 21.29 -3.22
N SER A 13 24.06 21.30 -4.54
CA SER A 13 22.83 21.68 -5.25
C SER A 13 21.67 20.77 -4.82
N PRO A 14 20.43 21.27 -4.74
CA PRO A 14 19.28 20.46 -4.36
C PRO A 14 19.13 19.21 -5.23
N ILE A 15 18.92 18.06 -4.58
CA ILE A 15 18.81 16.77 -5.26
C ILE A 15 17.34 16.36 -5.31
N TYR A 16 16.82 16.10 -6.52
CA TYR A 16 15.45 15.59 -6.70
C TYR A 16 15.36 14.09 -6.40
N LEU A 17 14.48 13.72 -5.46
CA LEU A 17 14.33 12.33 -4.98
C LEU A 17 12.90 11.82 -5.03
N SER A 18 11.92 12.62 -5.45
CA SER A 18 10.53 12.20 -5.51
C SER A 18 10.35 11.01 -6.48
N GLY A 19 9.56 10.04 -6.10
CA GLY A 19 9.28 8.84 -6.90
C GLY A 19 10.40 7.80 -6.96
N GLN A 20 11.50 8.00 -6.21
CA GLN A 20 12.62 7.05 -6.17
C GLN A 20 12.52 6.08 -4.99
N THR A 21 13.10 4.90 -5.17
CA THR A 21 13.33 3.96 -4.05
C THR A 21 14.40 4.50 -3.11
N ILE A 22 14.39 4.06 -1.85
CA ILE A 22 15.41 4.44 -0.85
C ILE A 22 16.82 4.09 -1.35
N SER A 23 16.99 2.94 -1.98
CA SER A 23 18.27 2.50 -2.54
C SER A 23 18.77 3.44 -3.66
N SER A 24 17.87 3.85 -4.57
CA SER A 24 18.19 4.80 -5.64
C SER A 24 18.52 6.19 -5.07
N ALA A 25 17.73 6.66 -4.11
CA ALA A 25 17.95 7.92 -3.40
C ALA A 25 19.32 7.92 -2.69
N LYS A 26 19.64 6.84 -1.96
CA LYS A 26 20.93 6.65 -1.27
C LYS A 26 22.11 6.74 -2.26
N LYS A 27 22.01 6.07 -3.42
CA LYS A 27 23.04 6.12 -4.47
C LYS A 27 23.22 7.53 -5.04
N ARG A 28 22.13 8.25 -5.33
CA ARG A 28 22.20 9.63 -5.86
C ARG A 28 22.79 10.60 -4.84
N ILE A 29 22.39 10.52 -3.59
CA ILE A 29 22.93 11.38 -2.53
C ILE A 29 24.41 11.06 -2.32
N ARG A 30 24.81 9.76 -2.28
CA ARG A 30 26.22 9.36 -2.17
C ARG A 30 27.05 9.95 -3.30
N ASN A 31 26.61 9.84 -4.55
CA ASN A 31 27.31 10.40 -5.71
C ASN A 31 27.43 11.93 -5.66
N ALA A 32 26.45 12.62 -5.09
CA ALA A 32 26.53 14.05 -4.92
C ALA A 32 27.50 14.47 -3.80
N LEU A 33 27.48 13.73 -2.67
CA LEU A 33 28.37 13.95 -1.54
C LEU A 33 29.83 13.61 -1.84
N SER A 34 30.10 12.59 -2.68
CA SER A 34 31.46 12.19 -3.04
C SER A 34 32.24 13.25 -3.81
N LYS A 35 31.55 14.22 -4.41
CA LYS A 35 32.20 15.37 -5.06
C LYS A 35 32.85 16.34 -4.08
N ILE A 36 32.40 16.30 -2.81
CA ILE A 36 32.89 17.19 -1.75
C ILE A 36 33.68 16.41 -0.69
N TYR A 37 33.26 15.17 -0.42
CA TYR A 37 33.85 14.31 0.60
C TYR A 37 34.51 13.10 -0.06
N SER A 38 35.83 13.15 -0.27
CA SER A 38 36.62 12.09 -0.90
C SER A 38 36.55 10.75 -0.16
N GLY A 39 36.40 10.78 1.17
CA GLY A 39 36.33 9.59 2.02
C GLY A 39 35.05 8.74 1.89
N ILE A 40 34.02 9.17 1.14
CA ILE A 40 32.75 8.40 0.98
C ILE A 40 32.95 7.07 0.23
N TYR A 41 33.94 6.99 -0.64
CA TYR A 41 34.35 5.78 -1.38
C TYR A 41 35.67 5.21 -0.92
N ALA A 42 36.23 5.70 0.20
CA ALA A 42 37.49 5.18 0.72
C ALA A 42 37.36 3.70 1.12
N SER A 43 38.38 2.92 0.84
CA SER A 43 38.48 1.52 1.24
C SER A 43 38.55 1.39 2.77
N GLU A 44 38.33 0.16 3.30
CA GLU A 44 38.28 -0.10 4.76
C GLU A 44 39.59 0.23 5.47
N GLU A 45 40.70 0.29 4.73
CA GLU A 45 42.04 0.58 5.27
C GLU A 45 42.33 2.10 5.39
N ASN A 46 41.44 2.97 4.93
CA ASN A 46 41.68 4.41 4.93
C ASN A 46 41.06 5.08 6.18
N PHE A 47 41.88 5.75 6.98
CA PHE A 47 41.49 6.47 8.20
C PHE A 47 40.53 7.65 7.96
N GLU A 48 40.35 8.10 6.70
CA GLU A 48 39.43 9.18 6.30
C GLU A 48 38.06 8.70 5.85
N LYS A 49 37.65 7.49 6.24
CA LYS A 49 36.35 6.93 5.84
C LYS A 49 35.18 7.75 6.38
N VAL A 50 34.37 8.31 5.49
CA VAL A 50 33.14 9.03 5.82
C VAL A 50 31.96 8.05 5.81
N PHE A 51 31.31 7.90 6.95
CA PHE A 51 30.09 7.11 7.06
C PHE A 51 28.89 7.93 6.59
N PHE A 52 28.09 7.34 5.75
CA PHE A 52 26.91 7.94 5.19
C PHE A 52 25.76 6.94 5.19
N ASP A 53 24.66 7.31 5.84
CA ASP A 53 23.42 6.54 5.76
C ASP A 53 22.21 7.41 5.47
N VAL A 54 21.19 6.82 4.84
CA VAL A 54 19.93 7.47 4.50
C VAL A 54 18.80 6.61 5.00
N ASN A 55 18.09 7.14 5.98
CA ASN A 55 16.93 6.50 6.57
C ASN A 55 15.69 7.37 6.42
N LEU A 56 14.52 6.73 6.29
CA LEU A 56 13.26 7.43 6.30
C LEU A 56 12.84 7.67 7.76
N SER A 57 12.97 8.92 8.24
CA SER A 57 12.66 9.27 9.63
C SER A 57 11.17 9.42 9.91
N LYS A 58 10.40 9.92 8.94
CA LYS A 58 8.94 10.08 9.02
C LYS A 58 8.31 9.86 7.65
N SER A 59 7.20 9.13 7.60
CA SER A 59 6.29 9.15 6.47
C SER A 59 5.32 10.33 6.63
N ARG A 60 4.94 10.96 5.52
CA ARG A 60 3.87 11.97 5.55
C ARG A 60 2.53 11.30 5.83
N SER A 61 1.62 12.04 6.45
CA SER A 61 0.22 11.63 6.54
C SER A 61 -0.49 11.92 5.21
N ILE A 62 -1.47 11.11 4.90
CA ILE A 62 -2.42 11.28 3.81
C ILE A 62 -3.84 11.21 4.36
N VAL A 63 -4.75 11.92 3.72
CA VAL A 63 -6.17 11.91 4.02
C VAL A 63 -6.88 11.01 3.02
N ILE A 64 -7.60 10.00 3.51
CA ILE A 64 -8.34 9.03 2.69
C ILE A 64 -9.82 9.11 3.08
N ASN A 65 -10.70 9.17 2.11
CA ASN A 65 -12.13 9.05 2.31
C ASN A 65 -12.58 7.61 2.09
N ILE A 66 -13.28 7.03 3.06
CA ILE A 66 -13.79 5.66 2.97
C ILE A 66 -15.31 5.72 2.97
N VAL A 67 -15.92 5.17 1.92
CA VAL A 67 -17.36 5.27 1.68
C VAL A 67 -17.95 3.94 1.18
N GLY A 68 -19.27 3.85 1.16
CA GLY A 68 -20.02 2.70 0.69
C GLY A 68 -20.41 1.73 1.81
N ALA A 69 -20.46 0.45 1.51
CA ALA A 69 -20.88 -0.61 2.43
C ALA A 69 -19.72 -1.03 3.37
N ILE A 70 -19.29 -0.10 4.19
CA ILE A 70 -18.24 -0.27 5.23
C ILE A 70 -18.84 0.03 6.60
N LYS A 71 -18.28 -0.54 7.67
CA LYS A 71 -18.83 -0.37 9.02
C LYS A 71 -18.76 1.08 9.51
N ASN A 72 -17.61 1.71 9.37
CA ASN A 72 -17.41 3.09 9.81
C ASN A 72 -16.96 3.95 8.60
N PRO A 73 -17.92 4.49 7.81
CA PRO A 73 -17.56 5.40 6.73
C PRO A 73 -17.06 6.74 7.30
N GLY A 74 -16.12 7.36 6.60
CA GLY A 74 -15.58 8.65 7.05
C GLY A 74 -14.24 9.00 6.41
N THR A 75 -13.64 10.06 6.93
CA THR A 75 -12.34 10.56 6.53
C THR A 75 -11.28 10.13 7.54
N TYR A 76 -10.22 9.54 7.05
CA TYR A 76 -9.13 8.99 7.86
C TYR A 76 -7.80 9.64 7.51
N THR A 77 -7.07 10.06 8.53
CA THR A 77 -5.68 10.53 8.38
C THR A 77 -4.73 9.40 8.73
N LEU A 78 -4.02 8.88 7.74
CA LEU A 78 -3.18 7.70 7.86
C LEU A 78 -1.77 7.97 7.31
N SER A 79 -0.82 7.08 7.60
CA SER A 79 0.50 7.15 6.99
C SER A 79 0.43 6.90 5.47
N SER A 80 1.23 7.61 4.68
CA SER A 80 1.33 7.37 3.22
C SER A 80 1.88 5.97 2.86
N MET A 81 2.37 5.22 3.84
CA MET A 81 2.81 3.84 3.69
C MET A 81 1.74 2.81 4.06
N THR A 82 0.55 3.28 4.46
CA THR A 82 -0.54 2.40 4.87
C THR A 82 -1.06 1.58 3.67
N SER A 83 -1.21 0.28 3.87
CA SER A 83 -1.80 -0.62 2.88
C SER A 83 -3.33 -0.48 2.85
N ILE A 84 -3.96 -0.91 1.76
CA ILE A 84 -5.43 -0.94 1.66
C ILE A 84 -6.07 -1.79 2.79
N LEU A 85 -5.42 -2.86 3.20
CA LEU A 85 -5.89 -3.70 4.30
C LEU A 85 -5.97 -2.91 5.61
N ASN A 86 -4.91 -2.17 5.95
CA ASN A 86 -4.89 -1.36 7.16
C ASN A 86 -5.91 -0.22 7.12
N VAL A 87 -6.18 0.34 5.93
CA VAL A 87 -7.26 1.31 5.72
C VAL A 87 -8.63 0.70 6.04
N LEU A 88 -8.89 -0.50 5.53
CA LEU A 88 -10.13 -1.21 5.81
C LEU A 88 -10.25 -1.60 7.28
N TYR A 89 -9.19 -2.08 7.91
CA TYR A 89 -9.18 -2.38 9.36
C TYR A 89 -9.48 -1.12 10.20
N ALA A 90 -8.89 0.02 9.86
CA ALA A 90 -9.17 1.27 10.55
C ALA A 90 -10.65 1.67 10.48
N ALA A 91 -11.33 1.35 9.39
CA ALA A 91 -12.76 1.57 9.18
C ALA A 91 -13.65 0.40 9.68
N GLY A 92 -13.09 -0.58 10.36
CA GLY A 92 -13.82 -1.73 10.91
C GLY A 92 -14.20 -2.81 9.87
N GLY A 93 -13.67 -2.72 8.64
CA GLY A 93 -13.93 -3.65 7.54
C GLY A 93 -15.26 -3.42 6.82
N PRO A 94 -15.51 -4.13 5.71
CA PRO A 94 -16.79 -4.12 5.02
C PRO A 94 -17.95 -4.44 5.98
N SER A 95 -19.09 -3.82 5.77
CA SER A 95 -20.33 -4.14 6.48
C SER A 95 -20.90 -5.49 5.98
N GLU A 96 -21.99 -5.95 6.56
CA GLU A 96 -22.65 -7.19 6.11
C GLU A 96 -23.05 -7.17 4.63
N LEU A 97 -23.30 -5.99 4.08
CA LEU A 97 -23.61 -5.81 2.66
C LEU A 97 -22.39 -5.46 1.80
N GLY A 98 -21.23 -5.27 2.41
CA GLY A 98 -20.01 -4.85 1.71
C GLY A 98 -19.26 -6.02 1.09
N THR A 99 -18.64 -5.78 -0.08
CA THR A 99 -17.82 -6.79 -0.75
C THR A 99 -16.36 -6.75 -0.31
N PHE A 100 -15.72 -7.91 -0.27
CA PHE A 100 -14.27 -8.07 -0.15
C PHE A 100 -13.60 -8.23 -1.53
N ARG A 101 -14.37 -8.36 -2.62
CA ARG A 101 -13.87 -8.78 -3.93
C ARG A 101 -13.85 -7.70 -5.00
N ASN A 102 -14.48 -6.55 -4.75
CA ASN A 102 -14.56 -5.45 -5.73
C ASN A 102 -14.37 -4.08 -5.04
N ILE A 103 -13.42 -3.98 -4.13
CA ILE A 103 -13.11 -2.71 -3.48
C ILE A 103 -12.48 -1.78 -4.52
N GLN A 104 -12.97 -0.56 -4.62
CA GLN A 104 -12.55 0.39 -5.65
C GLN A 104 -11.77 1.55 -5.02
N ILE A 105 -10.63 1.84 -5.58
CA ILE A 105 -9.88 3.04 -5.25
C ILE A 105 -10.13 4.06 -6.36
N LEU A 106 -10.70 5.20 -5.97
CA LEU A 106 -10.92 6.30 -6.89
C LEU A 106 -9.86 7.38 -6.63
N ARG A 107 -9.32 7.89 -7.71
CA ARG A 107 -8.35 8.98 -7.74
C ARG A 107 -8.79 10.01 -8.74
N ASN A 108 -8.93 11.28 -8.34
CA ASN A 108 -9.45 12.34 -9.19
C ASN A 108 -10.78 11.99 -9.84
N GLY A 109 -11.71 11.39 -9.07
CA GLY A 109 -13.05 11.01 -9.53
C GLY A 109 -13.12 9.82 -10.50
N LYS A 110 -11.99 9.14 -10.80
CA LYS A 110 -11.93 7.97 -11.67
C LYS A 110 -11.47 6.74 -10.92
N ILE A 111 -11.94 5.57 -11.31
CA ILE A 111 -11.47 4.30 -10.75
C ILE A 111 -10.00 4.12 -11.16
N TYR A 112 -9.12 4.22 -10.18
CA TYR A 112 -7.69 3.97 -10.33
C TYR A 112 -7.37 2.48 -10.28
N LYS A 113 -7.98 1.75 -9.33
CA LYS A 113 -7.74 0.32 -9.14
C LYS A 113 -8.95 -0.36 -8.50
N LYS A 114 -9.20 -1.61 -8.89
CA LYS A 114 -10.10 -2.53 -8.19
C LYS A 114 -9.28 -3.56 -7.43
N VAL A 115 -9.69 -3.88 -6.21
CA VAL A 115 -8.98 -4.78 -5.30
C VAL A 115 -9.89 -5.94 -4.93
N ASP A 116 -9.38 -7.14 -5.09
CA ASP A 116 -9.94 -8.39 -4.60
C ASP A 116 -9.07 -8.89 -3.45
N LEU A 117 -9.66 -9.05 -2.27
CA LEU A 117 -8.93 -9.49 -1.09
C LEU A 117 -8.89 -11.02 -0.92
N TYR A 118 -9.62 -11.78 -1.73
CA TYR A 118 -9.61 -13.24 -1.61
C TYR A 118 -8.24 -13.83 -1.88
N ASN A 119 -7.49 -13.26 -2.83
CA ASN A 119 -6.10 -13.67 -3.03
C ASN A 119 -5.20 -13.43 -1.79
N TYR A 120 -5.51 -12.41 -1.01
CA TYR A 120 -4.83 -12.19 0.26
C TYR A 120 -5.27 -13.20 1.33
N PHE A 121 -6.56 -13.50 1.44
CA PHE A 121 -7.08 -14.44 2.43
C PHE A 121 -6.62 -15.87 2.17
N VAL A 122 -6.59 -16.29 0.91
CA VAL A 122 -6.23 -17.66 0.53
C VAL A 122 -4.72 -17.85 0.43
N ASN A 123 -4.00 -16.90 -0.16
CA ASN A 123 -2.58 -17.05 -0.53
C ASN A 123 -1.64 -16.12 0.24
N GLY A 124 -2.15 -15.23 1.09
CA GLY A 124 -1.35 -14.23 1.81
C GLY A 124 -0.78 -13.12 0.90
N ILE A 125 -1.20 -13.05 -0.37
CA ILE A 125 -0.67 -12.09 -1.34
C ILE A 125 -1.36 -10.74 -1.15
N SER A 126 -0.66 -9.80 -0.53
CA SER A 126 -1.17 -8.45 -0.32
C SER A 126 -1.19 -7.65 -1.62
N PRO A 127 -2.26 -6.87 -1.88
CA PRO A 127 -2.32 -5.96 -3.01
C PRO A 127 -1.18 -4.93 -2.94
N ASN A 128 -0.29 -4.96 -3.95
CA ASN A 128 0.89 -4.08 -4.00
C ASN A 128 0.58 -2.79 -4.77
N PHE A 129 0.16 -1.75 -4.05
CA PHE A 129 0.07 -0.38 -4.56
C PHE A 129 0.03 0.63 -3.39
N SER A 130 0.34 1.89 -3.69
CA SER A 130 0.34 2.95 -2.70
C SER A 130 -0.88 3.85 -2.85
N LEU A 131 -1.54 4.11 -1.75
CA LEU A 131 -2.58 5.13 -1.65
C LEU A 131 -1.96 6.53 -1.70
N ARG A 132 -2.72 7.49 -2.19
CA ARG A 132 -2.33 8.90 -2.23
C ARG A 132 -3.30 9.75 -1.43
N ASP A 133 -2.85 10.93 -1.10
CA ASP A 133 -3.71 11.92 -0.48
C ASP A 133 -4.94 12.21 -1.32
N GLN A 134 -6.10 12.33 -0.69
CA GLN A 134 -7.42 12.50 -1.29
C GLN A 134 -7.93 11.30 -2.13
N ASP A 135 -7.31 10.12 -2.05
CA ASP A 135 -7.92 8.92 -2.63
C ASP A 135 -9.24 8.59 -1.90
N VAL A 136 -10.20 8.08 -2.65
CA VAL A 136 -11.46 7.57 -2.10
C VAL A 136 -11.45 6.05 -2.20
N VAL A 137 -11.65 5.38 -1.07
CA VAL A 137 -11.87 3.93 -1.00
C VAL A 137 -13.37 3.67 -0.95
N LEU A 138 -13.92 3.19 -2.04
CA LEU A 138 -15.30 2.80 -2.15
C LEU A 138 -15.43 1.29 -1.97
N VAL A 139 -16.24 0.88 -0.99
CA VAL A 139 -16.63 -0.52 -0.80
C VAL A 139 -18.04 -0.69 -1.35
N PRO A 140 -18.24 -1.26 -2.54
CA PRO A 140 -19.56 -1.56 -3.08
C PRO A 140 -20.28 -2.64 -2.27
N ARG A 141 -21.54 -2.86 -2.57
CA ARG A 141 -22.26 -4.04 -2.09
C ARG A 141 -21.75 -5.28 -2.84
N TYR A 142 -21.83 -6.44 -2.19
CA TYR A 142 -21.54 -7.72 -2.84
C TYR A 142 -22.53 -8.00 -3.97
N GLU A 143 -22.10 -8.78 -4.95
CA GLU A 143 -22.94 -9.20 -6.08
C GLU A 143 -23.61 -10.57 -5.80
N ASN A 144 -22.79 -11.57 -5.57
CA ASN A 144 -23.24 -12.94 -5.31
C ASN A 144 -22.59 -13.48 -4.03
N ARG A 145 -23.40 -14.13 -3.20
CA ARG A 145 -22.93 -14.87 -2.02
C ARG A 145 -23.47 -16.28 -2.03
N VAL A 146 -22.62 -17.21 -1.63
CA VAL A 146 -22.95 -18.60 -1.46
C VAL A 146 -22.73 -19.00 -0.02
N PHE A 147 -23.73 -19.64 0.58
CA PHE A 147 -23.60 -20.23 1.90
C PHE A 147 -23.09 -21.66 1.74
N VAL A 148 -21.96 -21.96 2.38
CA VAL A 148 -21.33 -23.27 2.39
C VAL A 148 -21.52 -23.87 3.77
N ASN A 149 -22.08 -25.07 3.81
CA ASN A 149 -22.31 -25.83 5.03
C ASN A 149 -21.98 -27.32 4.81
N GLY A 150 -21.63 -28.04 5.87
CA GLY A 150 -21.25 -29.45 5.83
C GLY A 150 -19.77 -29.68 6.13
N GLU A 151 -19.19 -30.72 5.56
CA GLU A 151 -17.82 -31.20 5.83
C GLU A 151 -16.75 -30.42 5.06
N PHE A 152 -16.84 -29.10 5.10
CA PHE A 152 -15.80 -28.21 4.53
C PHE A 152 -14.86 -27.75 5.66
N LYS A 153 -13.58 -27.51 5.33
CA LYS A 153 -12.62 -27.00 6.31
C LYS A 153 -13.03 -25.62 6.85
N GLU A 154 -13.58 -24.79 5.97
CA GLU A 154 -14.14 -23.48 6.33
C GLU A 154 -15.58 -23.39 5.81
N ALA A 155 -16.55 -23.61 6.70
CA ALA A 155 -17.95 -23.36 6.43
C ALA A 155 -18.27 -21.88 6.64
N GLY A 156 -19.17 -21.30 5.82
CA GLY A 156 -19.52 -19.90 5.96
C GLY A 156 -20.10 -19.29 4.69
N ILE A 157 -20.06 -17.96 4.62
CA ILE A 157 -20.56 -17.19 3.48
C ILE A 157 -19.39 -16.72 2.64
N PHE A 158 -19.39 -17.09 1.36
CA PHE A 158 -18.34 -16.74 0.41
C PHE A 158 -18.92 -15.91 -0.73
N GLU A 159 -18.13 -14.97 -1.24
CA GLU A 159 -18.49 -14.18 -2.41
C GLU A 159 -17.92 -14.84 -3.67
N LEU A 160 -18.78 -15.05 -4.68
CA LEU A 160 -18.37 -15.52 -5.99
C LEU A 160 -18.56 -14.41 -7.03
N LYS A 161 -17.60 -14.26 -7.93
CA LYS A 161 -17.70 -13.40 -9.10
C LYS A 161 -18.42 -14.12 -10.24
N ASN A 162 -18.95 -13.34 -11.16
CA ASN A 162 -19.53 -13.90 -12.38
C ASN A 162 -18.49 -14.74 -13.13
N GLY A 163 -18.84 -15.97 -13.45
CA GLY A 163 -17.98 -16.94 -14.15
C GLY A 163 -17.14 -17.82 -13.22
N GLU A 164 -17.13 -17.57 -11.92
CA GLU A 164 -16.51 -18.50 -10.95
C GLU A 164 -17.40 -19.72 -10.71
N THR A 165 -16.78 -20.83 -10.44
CA THR A 165 -17.38 -22.17 -10.34
C THR A 165 -17.35 -22.71 -8.90
N VAL A 166 -17.98 -23.87 -8.71
CA VAL A 166 -17.85 -24.62 -7.45
C VAL A 166 -16.40 -25.01 -7.17
N SER A 167 -15.58 -25.25 -8.19
CA SER A 167 -14.16 -25.54 -7.99
C SER A 167 -13.39 -24.34 -7.41
N ASP A 168 -13.74 -23.13 -7.82
CA ASP A 168 -13.17 -21.91 -7.23
C ASP A 168 -13.61 -21.74 -5.78
N LEU A 169 -14.88 -22.06 -5.48
CA LEU A 169 -15.41 -22.04 -4.12
C LEU A 169 -14.65 -23.03 -3.20
N LEU A 170 -14.33 -24.22 -3.69
CA LEU A 170 -13.55 -25.21 -2.93
C LEU A 170 -12.16 -24.67 -2.55
N ILE A 171 -11.52 -23.87 -3.41
CA ILE A 171 -10.24 -23.23 -3.08
C ILE A 171 -10.43 -22.26 -1.89
N PHE A 172 -11.53 -21.52 -1.86
CA PHE A 172 -11.79 -20.56 -0.79
C PHE A 172 -12.14 -21.23 0.55
N THR A 173 -12.74 -22.40 0.51
CA THR A 173 -13.12 -23.20 1.70
C THR A 173 -11.99 -24.12 2.21
N GLY A 174 -10.82 -24.09 1.56
CA GLY A 174 -9.67 -24.90 1.93
C GLY A 174 -9.70 -26.34 1.45
N GLY A 175 -10.62 -26.68 0.54
CA GLY A 175 -10.79 -28.00 -0.07
C GLY A 175 -11.81 -28.83 0.61
#